data_a13be81eeb64eb6e71858f34d1b9cbe2
#
_entry.id   a13be81eeb64eb6e71858f34d1b9cbe2
#
_cell.length_a   1.000
_cell.length_b   1.000
_cell.length_c   1.000
_cell.angle_alpha   90.00
_cell.angle_beta   90.00
_cell.angle_gamma   90.00
#
_symmetry.space_group_name_H-M   'P 1'
#
loop_
_entity.id
_entity.type
_entity.pdbx_description
1 polymer ?
#
loop_
_entity_poly.entity_id
_entity_poly.type
_entity_poly.pdbx_seq_one_letter_code
_entity_poly.pdbx_strand_id
1 'polypeptide(L)'
;MDNYGNMQYQSEDLGNTQYFKEQPDQESGVKKVLSVVYEALSTKGYDPVNQIVGYIMSGDPTYITNYMGARSLIMKVERDELVEELLKEYIRNKAWEDR
;
A
#
# COMPACT_ATOMS: atom_id res chain seq x y z
N MET A 1 3.90 -22.67 9.39
CA MET A 1 3.40 -23.03 9.99
C MET A 1 3.25 -23.29 10.09
N ASP A 2 3.11 -22.92 9.86
CA ASP A 2 2.64 -23.18 10.37
C ASP A 2 2.68 -23.17 10.08
N ASN A 3 2.87 -22.71 10.19
CA ASN A 3 2.65 -23.00 10.62
C ASN A 3 2.47 -22.91 10.17
N TYR A 4 2.27 -22.80 9.81
CA TYR A 4 1.86 -22.82 10.10
C TYR A 4 1.50 -22.80 9.88
N GLY A 5 2.20 -22.43 9.52
CA GLY A 5 1.65 -22.72 9.98
C GLY A 5 1.51 -22.66 9.94
N ASN A 6 1.49 -22.60 9.92
CA ASN A 6 1.15 -22.88 10.49
C ASN A 6 1.08 -22.62 10.40
N MET A 7 0.93 -22.23 10.06
CA MET A 7 0.61 -22.12 10.62
C MET A 7 0.30 -21.97 10.57
N GLN A 8 0.39 -21.41 10.46
CA GLN A 8 0.03 -21.55 10.94
C GLN A 8 -0.30 -21.43 10.93
N TYR A 9 -0.30 -21.50 10.68
CA TYR A 9 -0.74 -21.54 11.30
C TYR A 9 -1.07 -21.35 11.30
N GLN A 10 -0.94 -20.83 11.55
CA GLN A 10 -1.37 -20.98 12.11
C GLN A 10 -1.71 -20.74 12.26
N SER A 11 -1.68 -20.37 12.48
CA SER A 11 -2.20 -20.51 13.03
C SER A 11 -2.21 -20.35 13.29
N GLU A 12 -2.30 -20.07 13.27
CA GLU A 12 -2.66 -20.17 13.92
C GLU A 12 -2.69 -19.86 14.20
N ASP A 13 -2.55 -19.79 14.34
CA ASP A 13 -2.76 -19.79 14.92
C ASP A 13 -2.64 -19.49 15.00
N LEU A 14 -2.65 -19.17 15.04
CA LEU A 14 -2.85 -19.14 15.50
C LEU A 14 -2.87 -18.69 15.55
N GLY A 15 -2.70 -18.56 15.47
CA GLY A 15 -3.12 -18.37 15.82
C GLY A 15 -2.90 -17.75 15.74
N ASN A 16 -2.80 -17.63 16.07
CA ASN A 16 -2.80 -17.35 16.19
C ASN A 16 -2.62 -16.76 15.79
N THR A 17 -2.60 -16.56 15.68
CA THR A 17 -2.72 -16.20 15.47
C THR A 17 -2.59 -15.66 15.10
N GLN A 18 -2.52 -15.39 15.12
CA GLN A 18 -2.60 -15.04 14.91
C GLN A 18 -2.54 -14.49 14.44
N TYR A 19 -2.62 -14.35 14.56
CA TYR A 19 -2.78 -13.84 14.20
C TYR A 19 -3.00 -13.24 13.59
N PHE A 20 -3.25 -12.98 13.31
CA PHE A 20 -3.57 -12.31 12.85
C PHE A 20 -4.07 -11.87 12.26
N LYS A 21 -4.45 -12.05 11.95
CA LYS A 21 -5.06 -11.57 11.56
C LYS A 21 -5.29 -10.82 10.68
N GLU A 22 -6.03 -11.08 9.91
CA GLU A 22 -6.23 -10.26 9.17
C GLU A 22 -6.35 -9.10 9.67
N GLN A 23 -5.53 -8.47 9.73
CA GLN A 23 -5.58 -7.24 10.36
C GLN A 23 -5.99 -6.18 9.40
N PRO A 24 -7.10 -5.53 9.62
CA PRO A 24 -7.45 -4.37 8.83
C PRO A 24 -6.34 -3.33 8.84
N ASP A 25 -5.60 -3.31 9.93
CA ASP A 25 -4.54 -2.32 10.09
C ASP A 25 -3.45 -2.43 9.08
N GLN A 26 -3.09 -3.64 8.67
CA GLN A 26 -2.02 -3.79 7.71
C GLN A 26 -2.41 -3.29 6.36
N GLU A 27 -3.62 -3.62 5.98
CA GLU A 27 -4.15 -3.14 4.74
C GLU A 27 -4.26 -1.63 4.77
N SER A 28 -4.72 -1.11 5.91
CA SER A 28 -4.82 0.31 6.12
C SER A 28 -3.48 1.00 6.04
N GLY A 29 -2.41 0.30 6.39
CA GLY A 29 -1.09 0.88 6.38
C GLY A 29 -0.69 1.37 5.00
N VAL A 30 -0.85 0.52 3.99
CA VAL A 30 -0.52 0.90 2.63
C VAL A 30 -1.46 1.98 2.12
N LYS A 31 -2.75 1.85 2.42
CA LYS A 31 -3.71 2.86 2.02
C LYS A 31 -3.39 4.20 2.65
N LYS A 32 -2.99 4.18 3.90
CA LYS A 32 -2.66 5.41 4.59
C LYS A 32 -1.46 6.09 3.96
N VAL A 33 -0.44 5.31 3.63
CA VAL A 33 0.73 5.85 2.97
C VAL A 33 0.33 6.50 1.66
N LEU A 34 -0.47 5.80 0.86
CA LEU A 34 -0.90 6.34 -0.42
C LEU A 34 -1.70 7.62 -0.24
N SER A 35 -2.56 7.69 0.78
CA SER A 35 -3.36 8.89 0.97
C SER A 35 -2.51 10.07 1.41
N VAL A 36 -1.50 9.85 2.25
CA VAL A 36 -0.60 10.93 2.66
C VAL A 36 0.21 11.40 1.46
N VAL A 37 0.72 10.48 0.67
CA VAL A 37 1.52 10.83 -0.49
C VAL A 37 0.67 11.60 -1.51
N TYR A 38 -0.55 11.14 -1.73
CA TYR A 38 -1.47 11.85 -2.63
C TYR A 38 -1.69 13.28 -2.16
N GLU A 39 -1.96 13.42 -0.87
CA GLU A 39 -2.24 14.73 -0.29
C GLU A 39 -1.02 15.65 -0.39
N ALA A 40 0.15 15.11 -0.09
CA ALA A 40 1.37 15.89 -0.12
C ALA A 40 1.68 16.36 -1.53
N LEU A 41 1.56 15.47 -2.51
CA LEU A 41 1.83 15.84 -3.90
C LEU A 41 0.83 16.87 -4.39
N SER A 42 -0.44 16.67 -4.08
CA SER A 42 -1.48 17.62 -4.49
C SER A 42 -1.25 18.98 -3.87
N THR A 43 -0.94 19.01 -2.60
CA THR A 43 -0.71 20.27 -1.90
C THR A 43 0.44 21.05 -2.51
N LYS A 44 1.47 20.34 -2.94
CA LYS A 44 2.64 20.99 -3.53
C LYS A 44 2.47 21.25 -5.03
N GLY A 45 1.29 20.93 -5.59
CA GLY A 45 1.01 21.27 -6.98
C GLY A 45 1.48 20.25 -7.99
N TYR A 46 1.85 19.06 -7.55
CA TYR A 46 2.24 18.01 -8.49
C TYR A 46 1.03 17.20 -8.90
N ASP A 47 1.16 16.51 -10.03
CA ASP A 47 0.17 15.54 -10.47
C ASP A 47 0.42 14.23 -9.73
N PRO A 48 -0.44 13.85 -8.79
CA PRO A 48 -0.12 12.68 -7.96
C PRO A 48 -0.01 11.39 -8.76
N VAL A 49 -0.85 11.22 -9.79
CA VAL A 49 -0.80 9.98 -10.56
C VAL A 49 0.52 9.86 -11.28
N ASN A 50 0.95 10.92 -11.95
CA ASN A 50 2.21 10.88 -12.67
C ASN A 50 3.39 10.62 -11.75
N GLN A 51 3.39 11.27 -10.60
CA GLN A 51 4.53 11.13 -9.69
C GLN A 51 4.57 9.76 -9.05
N ILE A 52 3.41 9.23 -8.65
CA ILE A 52 3.37 7.91 -8.04
C ILE A 52 3.73 6.84 -9.06
N VAL A 53 3.21 6.95 -10.28
CA VAL A 53 3.57 6.01 -11.33
C VAL A 53 5.07 6.06 -11.61
N GLY A 54 5.62 7.28 -11.69
CA GLY A 54 7.05 7.44 -11.92
C GLY A 54 7.87 6.75 -10.85
N TYR A 55 7.46 6.91 -9.60
CA TYR A 55 8.12 6.25 -8.50
C TYR A 55 8.04 4.73 -8.62
N ILE A 56 6.84 4.21 -8.89
CA ILE A 56 6.66 2.77 -8.97
C ILE A 56 7.51 2.17 -10.07
N MET A 57 7.57 2.85 -11.22
CA MET A 57 8.28 2.32 -12.37
C MET A 57 9.79 2.42 -12.23
N SER A 58 10.28 3.46 -11.56
CA SER A 58 11.71 3.71 -11.51
C SER A 58 12.35 3.35 -10.19
N GLY A 59 11.57 3.41 -9.10
CA GLY A 59 12.14 3.28 -7.77
C GLY A 59 12.87 4.53 -7.31
N ASP A 60 12.76 5.62 -8.04
CA ASP A 60 13.46 6.85 -7.72
C ASP A 60 12.63 7.66 -6.73
N PRO A 61 13.07 7.77 -5.47
CA PRO A 61 12.25 8.45 -4.47
C PRO A 61 12.09 9.95 -4.72
N THR A 62 12.88 10.53 -5.62
CA THR A 62 12.74 11.95 -5.87
C THR A 62 11.47 12.29 -6.64
N TYR A 63 10.77 11.27 -7.16
CA TYR A 63 9.44 11.52 -7.71
C TYR A 63 8.44 11.95 -6.64
N ILE A 64 8.74 11.68 -5.38
CA ILE A 64 7.81 11.95 -4.29
C ILE A 64 8.34 13.08 -3.45
N THR A 65 7.53 14.13 -3.28
CA THR A 65 7.91 15.25 -2.43
C THR A 65 8.17 14.76 -1.00
N ASN A 66 9.07 15.41 -0.30
CA ASN A 66 9.27 15.06 1.12
C ASN A 66 8.36 15.88 2.04
N TYR A 67 7.46 16.66 1.48
CA TYR A 67 6.47 17.37 2.26
C TYR A 67 5.62 16.38 3.06
N MET A 68 5.34 16.67 4.31
CA MET A 68 4.58 15.81 5.21
C MET A 68 5.23 14.44 5.42
N GLY A 69 6.52 14.34 5.15
CA GLY A 69 7.20 13.05 5.29
C GLY A 69 6.80 12.03 4.25
N ALA A 70 6.19 12.46 3.16
CA ALA A 70 5.63 11.53 2.19
C ALA A 70 6.68 10.62 1.57
N ARG A 71 7.84 11.19 1.23
CA ARG A 71 8.90 10.39 0.62
C ARG A 71 9.36 9.27 1.55
N SER A 72 9.59 9.60 2.81
CA SER A 72 10.00 8.58 3.78
C SER A 72 8.95 7.52 3.97
N LEU A 73 7.69 7.92 3.97
CA LEU A 73 6.60 6.96 4.13
C LEU A 73 6.52 5.97 2.98
N ILE A 74 6.57 6.48 1.76
CA ILE A 74 6.38 5.58 0.62
C ILE A 74 7.55 4.61 0.48
N MET A 75 8.74 5.04 0.91
CA MET A 75 9.91 4.20 0.83
C MET A 75 9.88 3.03 1.81
N LYS A 76 8.99 3.07 2.80
CA LYS A 76 8.84 1.96 3.74
C LYS A 76 7.99 0.84 3.19
N VAL A 77 7.33 1.06 2.06
CA VAL A 77 6.45 0.08 1.45
C VAL A 77 7.11 -0.42 0.18
N GLU A 78 7.03 -1.73 -0.04
CA GLU A 78 7.56 -2.29 -1.28
C GLU A 78 6.71 -1.83 -2.44
N ARG A 79 7.35 -1.61 -3.59
CA ARG A 79 6.62 -1.07 -4.73
C ARG A 79 5.53 -2.01 -5.23
N ASP A 80 5.77 -3.32 -5.14
CA ASP A 80 4.74 -4.26 -5.54
C ASP A 80 3.55 -4.23 -4.60
N GLU A 81 3.76 -3.86 -3.33
CA GLU A 81 2.63 -3.71 -2.41
C GLU A 81 1.78 -2.52 -2.79
N LEU A 82 2.40 -1.47 -3.30
CA LEU A 82 1.64 -0.33 -3.78
C LEU A 82 0.76 -0.71 -4.96
N VAL A 83 1.35 -1.43 -5.91
CA VAL A 83 0.62 -1.87 -7.08
C VAL A 83 -0.52 -2.80 -6.67
N GLU A 84 -0.23 -3.71 -5.76
CA GLU A 84 -1.23 -4.65 -5.30
C GLU A 84 -2.42 -3.94 -4.67
N GLU A 85 -2.14 -2.96 -3.83
CA GLU A 85 -3.22 -2.23 -3.18
C GLU A 85 -4.05 -1.44 -4.18
N LEU A 86 -3.39 -0.80 -5.13
CA LEU A 86 -4.09 -0.05 -6.15
C LEU A 86 -4.97 -0.94 -7.02
N LEU A 87 -4.43 -2.11 -7.38
CA LEU A 87 -5.18 -3.04 -8.21
C LEU A 87 -6.37 -3.62 -7.45
N LYS A 88 -6.16 -3.98 -6.19
CA LYS A 88 -7.25 -4.48 -5.37
C LYS A 88 -8.37 -3.46 -5.26
N GLU A 89 -8.01 -2.21 -5.11
CA GLU A 89 -9.01 -1.17 -4.98
C GLU A 89 -9.79 -0.99 -6.28
N TYR A 90 -9.08 -1.05 -7.40
CA TYR A 90 -9.73 -0.95 -8.70
C TYR A 90 -10.70 -2.11 -8.91
N ILE A 91 -10.27 -3.32 -8.56
CA ILE A 91 -11.09 -4.51 -8.70
C ILE A 91 -12.30 -4.44 -7.77
N ARG A 92 -12.08 -3.97 -6.55
CA ARG A 92 -13.16 -3.85 -5.58
C ARG A 92 -14.25 -2.91 -6.09
N ASN A 93 -13.85 -1.85 -6.75
CA ASN A 93 -14.81 -0.90 -7.30
C ASN A 93 -15.46 -1.39 -8.58
N LYS A 94 -14.83 -2.35 -9.24
CA LYS A 94 -15.37 -2.95 -10.48
C LYS A 94 -15.78 -1.90 -11.50
N ALA A 95 -14.91 -0.90 -11.63
CA ALA A 95 -15.23 0.23 -12.49
C ALA A 95 -15.42 -0.20 -13.95
N TRP A 96 -14.72 -1.25 -14.38
CA TRP A 96 -14.82 -1.67 -15.77
C TRP A 96 -16.15 -2.30 -16.09
N GLU A 97 -16.92 -2.70 -15.10
CA GLU A 97 -18.20 -3.37 -15.34
C GLU A 97 -19.28 -2.40 -15.78
N ASP A 98 -19.03 -1.14 -15.63
CA ASP A 98 -20.03 -0.12 -15.98
C ASP A 98 -19.88 0.41 -17.38
N ARG A 99 -19.01 -0.16 -18.16
CA ARG A 99 -18.75 0.35 -19.49
C ARG A 99 -19.68 -0.14 -20.55
#